data_cfdf1c54184bb01388ba6423b4ddc4ba
#
_entry.id   cfdf1c54184bb01388ba6423b4ddc4ba
#
_cell.length_a   1.000
_cell.length_b   1.000
_cell.length_c   1.000
_cell.angle_alpha   90.00
_cell.angle_beta   90.00
_cell.angle_gamma   90.00
#
_symmetry.space_group_name_H-M   'P 1'
#
loop_
_entity.id
_entity.type
_entity.pdbx_description
1 polymer ?
#
loop_
_entity_poly.entity_id
_entity_poly.type
_entity_poly.pdbx_seq_one_letter_code
_entity_poly.pdbx_strand_id
1 'polypeptide(L)'
;FILDGARGVKQLWPLAIVAGLATGVGHFFTPSISYELTAVLASLLGLAASYVFLLVWTPTTPEEYRSQVAADDAPDRERVILALLPYILVVVIIATTKLWTLGINLDKAFKATDLPLKWPGVYGQLLNAKGEASKSAIYNLQTLSNPGTWIFLTAIIVTFIYAARSVPGKFEMSVGKGFATLAKTCYTLRMAILTIAAVMALAYVMNF
;
A
#
# COMPACT_ATOMS: atom_id res chain seq x y z
N PHE A 1 -24.16 7.30 6.43
CA PHE A 1 -25.25 6.92 7.34
C PHE A 1 -24.81 7.05 8.82
N ILE A 2 -23.57 6.75 9.13
CA ILE A 2 -23.05 6.74 10.51
C ILE A 2 -22.90 8.16 11.09
N LEU A 3 -22.51 9.15 10.27
CA LEU A 3 -22.23 10.52 10.74
C LEU A 3 -23.43 11.45 10.61
N ASP A 4 -24.23 11.36 9.53
CA ASP A 4 -25.30 12.31 9.20
C ASP A 4 -26.58 11.62 8.66
N GLY A 5 -26.73 10.32 8.87
CA GLY A 5 -27.89 9.54 8.47
C GLY A 5 -28.26 9.65 6.99
N ALA A 6 -29.56 9.67 6.71
CA ALA A 6 -30.09 9.76 5.33
C ALA A 6 -29.81 11.11 4.63
N ARG A 7 -29.53 12.16 5.40
CA ARG A 7 -29.25 13.51 4.88
C ARG A 7 -27.90 13.55 4.15
N GLY A 8 -26.84 13.02 4.76
CA GLY A 8 -25.51 12.96 4.15
C GLY A 8 -25.53 12.15 2.85
N VAL A 9 -26.27 11.04 2.83
CA VAL A 9 -26.45 10.23 1.61
C VAL A 9 -27.13 11.05 0.51
N LYS A 10 -28.21 11.76 0.81
CA LYS A 10 -28.91 12.60 -0.18
C LYS A 10 -28.08 13.74 -0.73
N GLN A 11 -27.11 14.23 0.04
CA GLN A 11 -26.23 15.33 -0.39
C GLN A 11 -25.04 14.84 -1.20
N LEU A 12 -24.49 13.67 -0.88
CA LEU A 12 -23.22 13.20 -1.45
C LEU A 12 -23.37 12.05 -2.46
N TRP A 13 -24.60 11.55 -2.72
CA TRP A 13 -24.79 10.43 -3.65
C TRP A 13 -24.21 10.64 -5.06
N PRO A 14 -24.23 11.86 -5.68
CA PRO A 14 -23.68 12.03 -7.00
C PRO A 14 -22.16 11.81 -6.99
N LEU A 15 -21.49 12.35 -5.97
CA LEU A 15 -20.05 12.16 -5.78
C LEU A 15 -19.71 10.69 -5.53
N ALA A 16 -20.51 10.01 -4.69
CA ALA A 16 -20.31 8.59 -4.40
C ALA A 16 -20.47 7.71 -5.65
N ILE A 17 -21.41 8.03 -6.53
CA ILE A 17 -21.57 7.32 -7.81
C ILE A 17 -20.39 7.58 -8.73
N VAL A 18 -19.97 8.83 -8.90
CA VAL A 18 -18.82 9.17 -9.76
C VAL A 18 -17.55 8.48 -9.27
N ALA A 19 -17.26 8.59 -7.97
CA ALA A 19 -16.11 7.93 -7.37
C ALA A 19 -16.17 6.40 -7.51
N GLY A 20 -17.33 5.81 -7.22
CA GLY A 20 -17.55 4.37 -7.31
C GLY A 20 -17.44 3.83 -8.74
N LEU A 21 -18.07 4.50 -9.70
CA LEU A 21 -17.98 4.13 -11.12
C LEU A 21 -16.54 4.26 -11.64
N ALA A 22 -15.87 5.37 -11.36
CA ALA A 22 -14.50 5.58 -11.80
C ALA A 22 -13.55 4.52 -11.21
N THR A 23 -13.70 4.21 -9.91
CA THR A 23 -12.93 3.16 -9.27
C THR A 23 -13.26 1.78 -9.85
N GLY A 24 -14.56 1.49 -10.11
CA GLY A 24 -15.01 0.24 -10.71
C GLY A 24 -14.45 0.06 -12.13
N VAL A 25 -14.52 1.10 -12.96
CA VAL A 25 -13.89 1.13 -14.30
C VAL A 25 -12.38 0.92 -14.20
N GLY A 26 -11.73 1.57 -13.23
CA GLY A 26 -10.32 1.34 -12.94
C GLY A 26 -10.02 -0.13 -12.65
N HIS A 27 -10.77 -0.76 -11.76
CA HIS A 27 -10.57 -2.19 -11.43
C HIS A 27 -10.83 -3.13 -12.62
N PHE A 28 -11.66 -2.73 -13.58
CA PHE A 28 -11.93 -3.53 -14.77
C PHE A 28 -10.78 -3.46 -15.79
N PHE A 29 -10.21 -2.29 -16.02
CA PHE A 29 -9.20 -2.09 -17.06
C PHE A 29 -7.75 -2.25 -16.57
N THR A 30 -7.44 -1.88 -15.32
CA THR A 30 -6.07 -1.87 -14.83
C THR A 30 -5.43 -3.26 -14.65
N PRO A 31 -6.15 -4.39 -14.44
CA PRO A 31 -5.54 -5.71 -14.42
C PRO A 31 -4.84 -6.08 -15.73
N SER A 32 -5.29 -5.50 -16.87
CA SER A 32 -4.65 -5.70 -18.17
C SER A 32 -3.26 -5.05 -18.24
N ILE A 33 -2.99 -4.06 -17.39
CA ILE A 33 -1.70 -3.38 -17.31
C ILE A 33 -0.84 -4.04 -16.24
N SER A 34 -1.36 -4.16 -15.01
CA SER A 34 -0.71 -4.83 -13.88
C SER A 34 -1.75 -5.15 -12.82
N TYR A 35 -1.94 -6.43 -12.53
CA TYR A 35 -2.87 -6.86 -11.47
C TYR A 35 -2.43 -6.40 -10.08
N GLU A 36 -1.12 -6.25 -9.84
CA GLU A 36 -0.55 -5.82 -8.56
C GLU A 36 -0.78 -4.33 -8.27
N LEU A 37 -0.79 -3.50 -9.32
CA LEU A 37 -1.04 -2.06 -9.22
C LEU A 37 -2.51 -1.70 -9.38
N THR A 38 -3.38 -2.67 -9.64
CA THR A 38 -4.81 -2.45 -9.93
C THR A 38 -5.48 -1.58 -8.86
N ALA A 39 -5.31 -1.92 -7.59
CA ALA A 39 -5.96 -1.18 -6.50
C ALA A 39 -5.47 0.28 -6.42
N VAL A 40 -4.18 0.51 -6.63
CA VAL A 40 -3.58 1.85 -6.59
C VAL A 40 -4.05 2.70 -7.76
N LEU A 41 -3.98 2.14 -8.98
CA LEU A 41 -4.39 2.85 -10.20
C LEU A 41 -5.89 3.14 -10.21
N ALA A 42 -6.71 2.17 -9.79
CA ALA A 42 -8.15 2.36 -9.67
C ALA A 42 -8.53 3.42 -8.62
N SER A 43 -7.84 3.43 -7.47
CA SER A 43 -8.05 4.45 -6.44
C SER A 43 -7.63 5.85 -6.91
N LEU A 44 -6.52 5.96 -7.63
CA LEU A 44 -6.08 7.24 -8.22
C LEU A 44 -7.07 7.74 -9.28
N LEU A 45 -7.61 6.83 -10.10
CA LEU A 45 -8.64 7.17 -11.08
C LEU A 45 -9.92 7.67 -10.38
N GLY A 46 -10.36 6.98 -9.31
CA GLY A 46 -11.49 7.40 -8.49
C GLY A 46 -11.27 8.76 -7.85
N LEU A 47 -10.07 9.01 -7.31
CA LEU A 47 -9.70 10.30 -6.74
C LEU A 47 -9.69 11.41 -7.79
N ALA A 48 -9.07 11.17 -8.95
CA ALA A 48 -9.01 12.14 -10.04
C ALA A 48 -10.41 12.48 -10.57
N ALA A 49 -11.26 11.46 -10.79
CA ALA A 49 -12.65 11.66 -11.22
C ALA A 49 -13.45 12.46 -10.18
N SER A 50 -13.28 12.15 -8.90
CA SER A 50 -13.93 12.90 -7.81
C SER A 50 -13.48 14.35 -7.77
N TYR A 51 -12.19 14.60 -7.94
CA TYR A 51 -11.64 15.95 -7.98
C TYR A 51 -12.19 16.76 -9.16
N VAL A 52 -12.17 16.20 -10.37
CA VAL A 52 -12.71 16.83 -11.58
C VAL A 52 -14.22 17.10 -11.42
N PHE A 53 -14.96 16.15 -10.84
CA PHE A 53 -16.39 16.31 -10.59
C PHE A 53 -16.66 17.45 -9.61
N LEU A 54 -15.88 17.58 -8.55
CA LEU A 54 -16.01 18.65 -7.55
C LEU A 54 -15.66 20.05 -8.10
N LEU A 55 -14.94 20.17 -9.22
CA LEU A 55 -14.72 21.46 -9.89
C LEU A 55 -16.01 22.00 -10.53
N VAL A 56 -16.92 21.11 -10.91
CA VAL A 56 -18.18 21.47 -11.59
C VAL A 56 -19.36 21.41 -10.62
N TRP A 57 -19.30 20.52 -9.64
CA TRP A 57 -20.39 20.26 -8.71
C TRP A 57 -19.98 20.52 -7.27
N THR A 58 -20.75 21.31 -6.55
CA THR A 58 -20.54 21.58 -5.12
C THR A 58 -21.69 21.00 -4.29
N PRO A 59 -21.40 20.22 -3.23
CA PRO A 59 -22.43 19.70 -2.37
C PRO A 59 -23.18 20.83 -1.64
N THR A 60 -24.49 20.73 -1.54
CA THR A 60 -25.36 21.64 -0.78
C THR A 60 -25.25 21.36 0.71
N THR A 61 -24.10 21.62 1.30
CA THR A 61 -23.86 21.43 2.72
C THR A 61 -24.24 22.71 3.47
N PRO A 62 -25.08 22.66 4.52
CA PRO A 62 -25.37 23.82 5.36
C PRO A 62 -24.07 24.40 5.96
N GLU A 63 -24.03 25.72 6.15
CA GLU A 63 -22.84 26.42 6.67
C GLU A 63 -22.38 25.89 8.03
N GLU A 64 -23.33 25.43 8.84
CA GLU A 64 -23.06 24.80 10.14
C GLU A 64 -22.13 23.58 10.07
N TYR A 65 -22.12 22.86 8.96
CA TYR A 65 -21.29 21.66 8.73
C TYR A 65 -20.12 21.92 7.77
N ARG A 66 -19.97 23.15 7.29
CA ARG A 66 -18.79 23.53 6.52
C ARG A 66 -17.65 23.76 7.47
N SER A 67 -16.61 22.95 7.37
CA SER A 67 -15.34 23.25 8.02
C SER A 67 -14.83 24.60 7.48
N GLN A 68 -14.92 25.63 8.32
CA GLN A 68 -14.26 26.91 8.03
C GLN A 68 -12.77 26.69 8.27
N VAL A 69 -12.07 26.10 7.30
CA VAL A 69 -10.60 26.17 7.29
C VAL A 69 -10.28 27.63 7.04
N ALA A 70 -9.85 28.33 8.11
CA ALA A 70 -9.39 29.70 7.96
C ALA A 70 -8.28 29.71 6.89
N ALA A 71 -8.24 30.74 6.07
CA ALA A 71 -7.26 30.82 4.98
C ALA A 71 -5.80 30.74 5.51
N ASP A 72 -5.58 31.11 6.78
CA ASP A 72 -4.30 30.98 7.49
C ASP A 72 -3.95 29.54 7.88
N ASP A 73 -4.94 28.61 7.96
CA ASP A 73 -4.73 27.21 8.28
C ASP A 73 -4.61 26.32 7.02
N ALA A 74 -4.69 26.90 5.84
CA ALA A 74 -4.47 26.15 4.60
C ALA A 74 -3.04 25.57 4.61
N PRO A 75 -2.89 24.24 4.41
CA PRO A 75 -1.57 23.63 4.44
C PRO A 75 -0.70 24.23 3.34
N ASP A 76 0.50 24.68 3.74
CA ASP A 76 1.51 25.17 2.82
C ASP A 76 1.81 24.10 1.75
N ARG A 77 2.04 24.54 0.51
CA ARG A 77 2.30 23.66 -0.63
C ARG A 77 3.41 22.64 -0.35
N GLU A 78 4.42 23.03 0.39
CA GLU A 78 5.51 22.17 0.82
C GLU A 78 5.01 21.05 1.76
N ARG A 79 4.11 21.36 2.69
CA ARG A 79 3.50 20.36 3.59
C ARG A 79 2.66 19.34 2.84
N VAL A 80 1.90 19.78 1.83
CA VAL A 80 1.10 18.88 0.99
C VAL A 80 2.01 17.94 0.21
N ILE A 81 3.08 18.45 -0.40
CA ILE A 81 4.04 17.63 -1.15
C ILE A 81 4.72 16.62 -0.21
N LEU A 82 5.17 17.05 0.96
CA LEU A 82 5.78 16.14 1.95
C LEU A 82 4.79 15.07 2.43
N ALA A 83 3.52 15.41 2.65
CA ALA A 83 2.50 14.45 3.05
C ALA A 83 2.20 13.40 1.95
N LEU A 84 2.25 13.79 0.68
CA LEU A 84 2.03 12.90 -0.46
C LEU A 84 3.28 12.10 -0.86
N LEU A 85 4.46 12.55 -0.47
CA LEU A 85 5.75 11.97 -0.87
C LEU A 85 5.86 10.46 -0.60
N PRO A 86 5.46 9.90 0.57
CA PRO A 86 5.52 8.47 0.80
C PRO A 86 4.69 7.67 -0.20
N TYR A 87 3.49 8.14 -0.51
CA TYR A 87 2.57 7.47 -1.43
C TYR A 87 3.10 7.51 -2.87
N ILE A 88 3.59 8.67 -3.31
CA ILE A 88 4.19 8.83 -4.63
C ILE A 88 5.42 7.93 -4.77
N LEU A 89 6.30 7.91 -3.76
CA LEU A 89 7.50 7.06 -3.78
C LEU A 89 7.15 5.56 -3.84
N VAL A 90 6.21 5.09 -3.03
CA VAL A 90 5.76 3.69 -3.08
C VAL A 90 5.24 3.34 -4.47
N VAL A 91 4.37 4.20 -5.05
CA VAL A 91 3.81 3.97 -6.38
C VAL A 91 4.91 3.93 -7.46
N VAL A 92 5.82 4.90 -7.44
CA VAL A 92 6.91 4.99 -8.42
C VAL A 92 7.86 3.79 -8.29
N ILE A 93 8.25 3.41 -7.08
CA ILE A 93 9.14 2.28 -6.84
C ILE A 93 8.48 0.97 -7.28
N ILE A 94 7.23 0.71 -6.87
CA ILE A 94 6.53 -0.51 -7.27
C ILE A 94 6.28 -0.51 -8.79
N ALA A 95 5.90 0.60 -9.38
CA ALA A 95 5.71 0.71 -10.83
C ALA A 95 7.01 0.39 -11.58
N THR A 96 8.17 0.91 -11.11
CA THR A 96 9.48 0.62 -11.72
C THR A 96 9.87 -0.85 -11.59
N THR A 97 9.56 -1.50 -10.47
CA THR A 97 9.86 -2.95 -10.32
C THR A 97 9.00 -3.82 -11.25
N LYS A 98 7.87 -3.30 -11.74
CA LYS A 98 6.89 -4.01 -12.57
C LYS A 98 6.89 -3.57 -14.04
N LEU A 99 7.95 -2.94 -14.49
CA LEU A 99 8.14 -2.51 -15.90
C LEU A 99 8.31 -3.66 -16.90
N TRP A 100 8.04 -4.91 -16.50
CA TRP A 100 8.10 -6.08 -17.38
C TRP A 100 7.18 -5.95 -18.61
N THR A 101 6.08 -5.19 -18.50
CA THR A 101 5.19 -4.86 -19.62
C THR A 101 5.89 -4.05 -20.73
N LEU A 102 6.97 -3.34 -20.37
CA LEU A 102 7.80 -2.59 -21.31
C LEU A 102 9.04 -3.39 -21.79
N GLY A 103 9.09 -4.70 -21.55
CA GLY A 103 10.18 -5.58 -21.98
C GLY A 103 11.40 -5.60 -21.03
N ILE A 104 11.35 -4.88 -19.91
CA ILE A 104 12.43 -4.86 -18.92
C ILE A 104 12.11 -5.91 -17.85
N ASN A 105 12.70 -7.10 -17.95
CA ASN A 105 12.46 -8.21 -17.02
C ASN A 105 13.19 -8.06 -15.68
N LEU A 106 12.91 -6.98 -14.92
CA LEU A 106 13.43 -6.79 -13.57
C LEU A 106 12.94 -7.88 -12.60
N ASP A 107 11.73 -8.37 -12.79
CA ASP A 107 11.15 -9.45 -11.98
C ASP A 107 12.00 -10.73 -12.03
N LYS A 108 12.54 -11.06 -13.19
CA LYS A 108 13.45 -12.20 -13.37
C LYS A 108 14.80 -11.99 -12.66
N ALA A 109 15.32 -10.77 -12.70
CA ALA A 109 16.54 -10.40 -11.98
C ALA A 109 16.34 -10.44 -10.46
N PHE A 110 15.20 -9.96 -9.97
CA PHE A 110 14.86 -10.00 -8.55
C PHE A 110 14.60 -11.42 -8.03
N LYS A 111 13.96 -12.29 -8.82
CA LYS A 111 13.80 -13.71 -8.49
C LYS A 111 15.14 -14.45 -8.34
N ALA A 112 16.18 -13.98 -9.01
CA ALA A 112 17.52 -14.55 -8.82
C ALA A 112 18.10 -14.29 -7.42
N THR A 113 17.54 -13.35 -6.67
CA THR A 113 17.93 -13.04 -5.28
C THR A 113 17.13 -13.83 -4.24
N ASP A 114 16.13 -14.61 -4.66
CA ASP A 114 15.32 -15.42 -3.76
C ASP A 114 16.13 -16.57 -3.19
N LEU A 115 15.99 -16.78 -1.88
CA LEU A 115 16.75 -17.82 -1.16
C LEU A 115 15.84 -19.01 -0.88
N PRO A 116 16.10 -20.18 -1.52
CA PRO A 116 15.37 -21.40 -1.20
C PRO A 116 15.83 -21.97 0.14
N LEU A 117 15.04 -21.80 1.18
CA LEU A 117 15.31 -22.35 2.50
C LEU A 117 14.67 -23.75 2.63
N LYS A 118 15.50 -24.74 2.84
CA LYS A 118 15.05 -26.12 3.13
C LYS A 118 14.66 -26.22 4.59
N TRP A 119 13.43 -26.67 4.86
CA TRP A 119 12.96 -26.83 6.24
C TRP A 119 13.79 -27.90 6.98
N PRO A 120 14.49 -27.53 8.07
CA PRO A 120 15.28 -28.50 8.85
C PRO A 120 14.40 -29.61 9.38
N GLY A 121 14.82 -30.87 9.20
CA GLY A 121 14.11 -32.08 9.69
C GLY A 121 12.90 -32.50 8.87
N VAL A 122 12.46 -31.72 7.87
CA VAL A 122 11.31 -32.04 6.98
C VAL A 122 11.75 -32.31 5.55
N TYR A 123 12.74 -31.53 5.09
CA TYR A 123 13.27 -31.69 3.73
C TYR A 123 13.93 -33.07 3.55
N GLY A 124 13.49 -33.77 2.50
CA GLY A 124 13.95 -35.12 2.19
C GLY A 124 13.18 -36.26 2.91
N GLN A 125 12.40 -35.96 3.95
CA GLN A 125 11.51 -36.92 4.59
C GLN A 125 10.10 -36.91 4.03
N LEU A 126 9.67 -35.79 3.51
CA LEU A 126 8.39 -35.64 2.81
C LEU A 126 8.59 -36.00 1.34
N LEU A 127 8.03 -37.13 0.92
CA LEU A 127 8.09 -37.59 -0.46
C LEU A 127 6.77 -37.28 -1.17
N ASN A 128 6.86 -36.90 -2.45
CA ASN A 128 5.69 -36.79 -3.31
C ASN A 128 5.21 -38.19 -3.76
N ALA A 129 4.08 -38.26 -4.45
CA ALA A 129 3.53 -39.52 -4.99
C ALA A 129 4.49 -40.33 -5.91
N LYS A 130 5.57 -39.66 -6.39
CA LYS A 130 6.60 -40.28 -7.23
C LYS A 130 7.85 -40.74 -6.46
N GLY A 131 7.86 -40.59 -5.13
CA GLY A 131 9.00 -40.94 -4.28
C GLY A 131 10.13 -39.91 -4.27
N GLU A 132 9.92 -38.73 -4.85
CA GLU A 132 10.91 -37.62 -4.82
C GLU A 132 10.66 -36.72 -3.64
N ALA A 133 11.70 -35.99 -3.16
CA ALA A 133 11.55 -35.00 -2.10
C ALA A 133 10.56 -33.92 -2.50
N SER A 134 9.54 -33.73 -1.66
CA SER A 134 8.48 -32.73 -1.94
C SER A 134 9.06 -31.33 -1.98
N LYS A 135 8.72 -30.57 -3.04
CA LYS A 135 9.08 -29.15 -3.17
C LYS A 135 8.41 -28.28 -2.12
N SER A 136 7.33 -28.75 -1.51
CA SER A 136 6.63 -28.05 -0.43
C SER A 136 7.49 -27.93 0.84
N ALA A 137 8.51 -28.77 1.01
CA ALA A 137 9.47 -28.69 2.10
C ALA A 137 10.56 -27.61 1.88
N ILE A 138 10.44 -26.81 0.81
CA ILE A 138 11.33 -25.69 0.50
C ILE A 138 10.53 -24.39 0.59
N TYR A 139 10.92 -23.50 1.49
CA TYR A 139 10.38 -22.16 1.57
C TYR A 139 11.24 -21.21 0.75
N ASN A 140 10.68 -20.60 -0.28
CA ASN A 140 11.37 -19.56 -1.06
C ASN A 140 11.23 -18.22 -0.34
N LEU A 141 12.29 -17.81 0.35
CA LEU A 141 12.37 -16.48 0.94
C LEU A 141 12.54 -15.45 -0.17
N GLN A 142 11.44 -14.81 -0.52
CA GLN A 142 11.42 -13.74 -1.52
C GLN A 142 12.06 -12.48 -0.91
N THR A 143 13.25 -12.11 -1.38
CA THR A 143 13.96 -10.93 -0.92
C THR A 143 13.54 -9.68 -1.70
N LEU A 144 14.08 -9.46 -2.90
CA LEU A 144 13.74 -8.31 -3.74
C LEU A 144 12.53 -8.56 -4.65
N SER A 145 12.09 -9.79 -4.82
CA SER A 145 10.89 -10.13 -5.57
C SER A 145 9.59 -9.82 -4.80
N ASN A 146 9.67 -9.63 -3.47
CA ASN A 146 8.53 -9.31 -2.63
C ASN A 146 8.26 -7.80 -2.60
N PRO A 147 7.04 -7.33 -2.93
CA PRO A 147 6.69 -5.91 -2.86
C PRO A 147 6.79 -5.33 -1.44
N GLY A 148 6.65 -6.15 -0.39
CA GLY A 148 6.84 -5.74 1.00
C GLY A 148 8.25 -5.20 1.28
N THR A 149 9.28 -5.78 0.67
CA THR A 149 10.67 -5.28 0.79
C THR A 149 10.80 -3.87 0.24
N TRP A 150 10.18 -3.59 -0.90
CA TRP A 150 10.20 -2.25 -1.52
C TRP A 150 9.44 -1.22 -0.70
N ILE A 151 8.31 -1.60 -0.10
CA ILE A 151 7.56 -0.73 0.82
C ILE A 151 8.43 -0.41 2.05
N PHE A 152 9.13 -1.39 2.60
CA PHE A 152 10.03 -1.21 3.74
C PHE A 152 11.20 -0.29 3.39
N LEU A 153 11.85 -0.49 2.25
CA LEU A 153 12.93 0.37 1.75
C LEU A 153 12.42 1.81 1.52
N THR A 154 11.21 1.95 0.97
CA THR A 154 10.59 3.27 0.79
C THR A 154 10.38 3.97 2.13
N ALA A 155 9.92 3.25 3.16
CA ALA A 155 9.75 3.81 4.49
C ALA A 155 11.08 4.32 5.09
N ILE A 156 12.18 3.60 4.86
CA ILE A 156 13.53 4.03 5.26
C ILE A 156 13.92 5.30 4.49
N ILE A 157 13.77 5.32 3.17
CA ILE A 157 14.09 6.50 2.33
C ILE A 157 13.29 7.72 2.79
N VAL A 158 11.98 7.57 2.99
CA VAL A 158 11.11 8.64 3.49
C VAL A 158 11.56 9.14 4.86
N THR A 159 11.96 8.25 5.75
CA THR A 159 12.48 8.62 7.08
C THR A 159 13.72 9.51 6.95
N PHE A 160 14.65 9.18 6.05
CA PHE A 160 15.83 10.01 5.81
C PHE A 160 15.47 11.36 5.16
N ILE A 161 14.56 11.39 4.19
CA ILE A 161 14.10 12.63 3.57
C ILE A 161 13.44 13.55 4.61
N TYR A 162 12.58 12.99 5.46
CA TYR A 162 11.92 13.76 6.50
C TYR A 162 12.89 14.26 7.57
N ALA A 163 13.88 13.47 7.95
CA ALA A 163 14.92 13.90 8.86
C ALA A 163 15.76 15.04 8.26
N ALA A 164 16.09 14.98 6.98
CA ALA A 164 16.83 16.03 6.27
C ALA A 164 16.02 17.33 6.06
N ARG A 165 14.68 17.22 5.98
CA ARG A 165 13.76 18.36 5.83
C ARG A 165 13.13 18.81 7.16
N SER A 166 13.67 18.33 8.28
CA SER A 166 13.19 18.68 9.62
C SER A 166 13.38 20.16 9.91
N VAL A 167 12.29 20.83 10.30
CA VAL A 167 12.29 22.25 10.71
C VAL A 167 11.84 22.34 12.16
N PRO A 168 12.68 22.81 13.07
CA PRO A 168 12.33 22.99 14.48
C PRO A 168 11.06 23.82 14.65
N GLY A 169 10.13 23.35 15.48
CA GLY A 169 8.87 24.03 15.77
C GLY A 169 7.76 23.90 14.72
N LYS A 170 8.06 23.40 13.51
CA LYS A 170 7.04 23.13 12.47
C LYS A 170 6.88 21.66 12.16
N PHE A 171 7.98 20.97 11.95
CA PHE A 171 8.03 19.56 11.60
C PHE A 171 9.34 18.97 12.10
N GLU A 172 9.28 18.29 13.24
CA GLU A 172 10.45 17.70 13.87
C GLU A 172 10.48 16.19 13.62
N MET A 173 11.32 15.77 12.70
CA MET A 173 11.60 14.37 12.44
C MET A 173 13.09 14.11 12.57
N SER A 174 13.46 13.02 13.23
CA SER A 174 14.83 12.51 13.26
C SER A 174 14.84 11.04 12.85
N VAL A 175 15.97 10.55 12.38
CA VAL A 175 16.14 9.14 12.03
C VAL A 175 15.80 8.23 13.22
N GLY A 176 16.22 8.61 14.43
CA GLY A 176 15.89 7.88 15.64
C GLY A 176 14.39 7.83 15.94
N LYS A 177 13.67 8.94 15.74
CA LYS A 177 12.20 8.99 15.88
C LYS A 177 11.53 8.07 14.82
N GLY A 178 12.07 8.01 13.61
CA GLY A 178 11.57 7.11 12.55
C GLY A 178 11.67 5.63 12.93
N PHE A 179 12.83 5.20 13.40
CA PHE A 179 13.02 3.81 13.86
C PHE A 179 12.20 3.50 15.13
N ALA A 180 12.07 4.45 16.05
CA ALA A 180 11.21 4.30 17.21
C ALA A 180 9.72 4.14 16.80
N THR A 181 9.27 4.89 15.80
CA THR A 181 7.92 4.75 15.23
C THR A 181 7.72 3.38 14.59
N LEU A 182 8.71 2.88 13.85
CA LEU A 182 8.68 1.55 13.27
C LEU A 182 8.54 0.47 14.36
N ALA A 183 9.38 0.54 15.40
CA ALA A 183 9.31 -0.41 16.52
C ALA A 183 7.95 -0.35 17.22
N LYS A 184 7.43 0.86 17.48
CA LYS A 184 6.09 1.06 18.06
C LYS A 184 4.98 0.47 17.17
N THR A 185 5.07 0.66 15.86
CA THR A 185 4.12 0.09 14.90
C THR A 185 4.15 -1.43 14.93
N CYS A 186 5.33 -2.06 14.90
CA CYS A 186 5.47 -3.51 15.03
C CYS A 186 4.86 -4.02 16.34
N TYR A 187 5.09 -3.31 17.44
CA TYR A 187 4.49 -3.68 18.75
C TYR A 187 2.97 -3.53 18.74
N THR A 188 2.44 -2.47 18.15
CA THR A 188 0.99 -2.25 18.03
C THR A 188 0.33 -3.31 17.17
N LEU A 189 0.99 -3.72 16.08
CA LEU A 189 0.47 -4.71 15.13
C LEU A 189 0.81 -6.17 15.52
N ARG A 190 1.45 -6.41 16.68
CA ARG A 190 1.92 -7.76 17.06
C ARG A 190 0.85 -8.84 16.99
N MET A 191 -0.39 -8.54 17.37
CA MET A 191 -1.49 -9.51 17.31
C MET A 191 -1.92 -9.80 15.87
N ALA A 192 -1.95 -8.78 15.01
CA ALA A 192 -2.22 -8.95 13.59
C ALA A 192 -1.12 -9.80 12.93
N ILE A 193 0.15 -9.52 13.23
CA ILE A 193 1.30 -10.30 12.74
C ILE A 193 1.18 -11.76 13.18
N LEU A 194 0.87 -12.00 14.46
CA LEU A 194 0.67 -13.35 14.99
C LEU A 194 -0.48 -14.08 14.30
N THR A 195 -1.60 -13.41 14.10
CA THR A 195 -2.77 -13.99 13.41
C THR A 195 -2.43 -14.37 11.96
N ILE A 196 -1.75 -13.47 11.23
CA ILE A 196 -1.32 -13.75 9.86
C ILE A 196 -0.35 -14.93 9.83
N ALA A 197 0.62 -14.98 10.74
CA ALA A 197 1.57 -16.09 10.82
C ALA A 197 0.86 -17.42 11.11
N ALA A 198 -0.12 -17.43 12.02
CA ALA A 198 -0.90 -18.63 12.35
C ALA A 198 -1.76 -19.10 11.15
N VAL A 199 -2.42 -18.17 10.44
CA VAL A 199 -3.21 -18.50 9.23
C VAL A 199 -2.30 -19.03 8.12
N MET A 200 -1.14 -18.43 7.92
CA MET A 200 -0.17 -18.92 6.93
C MET A 200 0.36 -20.32 7.30
N ALA A 201 0.67 -20.56 8.57
CA ALA A 201 1.09 -21.88 9.05
C ALA A 201 0.00 -22.93 8.79
N LEU A 202 -1.27 -22.61 9.11
CA LEU A 202 -2.40 -23.49 8.84
C LEU A 202 -2.56 -23.77 7.34
N ALA A 203 -2.48 -22.73 6.49
CA ALA A 203 -2.55 -22.86 5.04
C ALA A 203 -1.44 -23.78 4.50
N TYR A 204 -0.23 -23.67 5.03
CA TYR A 204 0.85 -24.58 4.67
C TYR A 204 0.54 -26.03 5.05
N VAL A 205 0.05 -26.29 6.26
CA VAL A 205 -0.31 -27.64 6.72
C VAL A 205 -1.45 -28.24 5.89
N MET A 206 -2.42 -27.43 5.46
CA MET A 206 -3.56 -27.92 4.67
C MET A 206 -3.23 -28.19 3.20
N ASN A 207 -2.16 -27.62 2.68
CA ASN A 207 -1.73 -27.79 1.28
C ASN A 207 -0.68 -28.90 1.09
N PHE A 208 -0.41 -29.66 2.15
CA PHE A 208 0.35 -30.91 2.12
C PHE A 208 -0.62 -32.11 2.00
#